data_6cca962e835570f342d9ad99b9340b62
#
_entry.id   6cca962e835570f342d9ad99b9340b62
#
_cell.length_a   1.000
_cell.length_b   1.000
_cell.length_c   1.000
_cell.angle_alpha   90.00
_cell.angle_beta   90.00
_cell.angle_gamma   90.00
#
_symmetry.space_group_name_H-M   'P 1'
#
loop_
_entity.id
_entity.type
_entity.pdbx_description
1 polymer ?
#
loop_
_entity_poly.entity_id
_entity_poly.type
_entity_poly.pdbx_seq_one_letter_code
_entity_poly.pdbx_strand_id
1 'polypeptide(L)'
;MRSASPRPSVTGALFSLMLVLGACSGGADGTPAGSTSRDDCARVEDGVITITADDLAFSAPCMVATAGEAFTIHFENLEAQVHNVSLYTDSSKGNELMRGETITGPDAEVDYAVEALEAGEYYFDCMVHPAMSGTLFVEA
;
A
#
# COMPACT_ATOMS: atom_id res chain seq x y z
N MET A 1 37.07 23.07 -63.87
CA MET A 1 36.60 22.01 -64.80
C MET A 1 35.36 21.42 -64.15
N ARG A 2 34.15 21.93 -64.51
CA ARG A 2 33.20 21.38 -65.47
C ARG A 2 33.04 19.85 -65.27
N SER A 3 31.84 19.34 -64.81
CA SER A 3 30.67 19.00 -65.61
C SER A 3 29.61 18.49 -64.66
N ALA A 4 28.43 19.05 -64.53
CA ALA A 4 27.23 18.86 -65.34
C ALA A 4 26.47 17.55 -65.08
N SER A 5 25.26 17.77 -64.59
CA SER A 5 24.09 16.86 -64.42
C SER A 5 23.74 16.01 -65.66
N PRO A 6 22.84 15.01 -65.52
CA PRO A 6 21.43 15.34 -65.71
C PRO A 6 20.42 14.56 -64.81
N ARG A 7 19.27 15.14 -64.64
CA ARG A 7 17.98 14.55 -64.28
C ARG A 7 17.35 13.85 -65.48
N PRO A 8 16.50 12.84 -65.25
CA PRO A 8 15.10 12.93 -65.70
C PRO A 8 14.12 12.43 -64.63
N SER A 9 13.04 13.18 -64.41
CA SER A 9 11.68 13.07 -64.94
C SER A 9 10.87 11.84 -64.55
N VAL A 10 9.96 12.07 -63.62
CA VAL A 10 8.49 11.88 -63.66
C VAL A 10 7.96 10.53 -64.18
N THR A 11 7.26 9.83 -63.33
CA THR A 11 5.95 9.23 -63.70
C THR A 11 5.15 8.98 -62.38
N GLY A 12 3.95 9.53 -62.37
CA GLY A 12 3.03 9.44 -61.22
C GLY A 12 2.36 8.07 -61.13
N ALA A 13 2.01 7.74 -59.93
CA ALA A 13 0.96 6.77 -59.70
C ALA A 13 0.09 7.30 -58.54
N LEU A 14 -1.10 7.66 -58.91
CA LEU A 14 -2.24 7.89 -58.03
C LEU A 14 -2.52 6.61 -57.24
N PHE A 15 -2.36 6.65 -55.95
CA PHE A 15 -2.93 5.62 -55.08
C PHE A 15 -3.89 6.25 -54.11
N SER A 16 -5.09 5.73 -54.22
CA SER A 16 -6.31 6.00 -53.49
C SER A 16 -6.13 6.30 -52.01
N LEU A 17 -6.71 7.40 -51.62
CA LEU A 17 -6.98 7.82 -50.25
C LEU A 17 -8.06 6.91 -49.65
N MET A 18 -7.66 5.93 -48.85
CA MET A 18 -8.58 5.26 -47.94
C MET A 18 -8.47 5.94 -46.55
N LEU A 19 -9.48 6.75 -46.30
CA LEU A 19 -9.72 7.36 -44.98
C LEU A 19 -10.24 6.26 -44.07
N VAL A 20 -9.37 5.65 -43.25
CA VAL A 20 -9.78 4.85 -42.09
C VAL A 20 -9.94 5.80 -40.95
N LEU A 21 -11.17 6.16 -40.64
CA LEU A 21 -11.51 6.77 -39.34
C LEU A 21 -11.36 5.69 -38.25
N GLY A 22 -10.17 5.55 -37.73
CA GLY A 22 -9.94 4.86 -36.49
C GLY A 22 -10.39 5.74 -35.33
N ALA A 23 -11.57 5.49 -34.79
CA ALA A 23 -11.98 6.04 -33.52
C ALA A 23 -11.04 5.51 -32.45
N CYS A 24 -10.03 6.28 -32.07
CA CYS A 24 -9.32 6.07 -30.80
C CYS A 24 -10.25 6.44 -29.68
N SER A 25 -10.96 5.43 -29.17
CA SER A 25 -11.55 5.46 -27.86
C SER A 25 -10.39 5.58 -26.87
N GLY A 26 -10.09 6.78 -26.42
CA GLY A 26 -9.16 7.04 -25.35
C GLY A 26 -9.75 6.49 -24.06
N GLY A 27 -9.44 5.24 -23.73
CA GLY A 27 -9.54 4.72 -22.40
C GLY A 27 -8.52 5.49 -21.55
N ALA A 28 -8.97 6.41 -20.74
CA ALA A 28 -8.18 6.89 -19.63
C ALA A 28 -8.03 5.73 -18.66
N ASP A 29 -6.97 4.94 -18.80
CA ASP A 29 -6.46 4.10 -17.73
C ASP A 29 -5.96 5.02 -16.62
N GLY A 30 -6.92 5.50 -15.82
CA GLY A 30 -6.62 5.94 -14.49
C GLY A 30 -6.15 4.71 -13.72
N THR A 31 -4.85 4.51 -13.62
CA THR A 31 -4.26 3.60 -12.66
C THR A 31 -4.79 4.03 -11.29
N PRO A 32 -5.64 3.25 -10.61
CA PRO A 32 -6.00 3.58 -9.24
C PRO A 32 -4.71 3.53 -8.44
N ALA A 33 -4.41 4.62 -7.73
CA ALA A 33 -3.35 4.67 -6.74
C ALA A 33 -3.43 3.40 -5.89
N GLY A 34 -2.31 2.65 -5.85
CA GLY A 34 -2.15 1.32 -5.30
C GLY A 34 -3.25 0.85 -4.34
N SER A 35 -4.19 0.10 -4.87
CA SER A 35 -5.02 -0.75 -4.04
C SER A 35 -4.08 -1.78 -3.41
N THR A 36 -3.71 -1.58 -2.17
CA THR A 36 -3.01 -2.60 -1.39
C THR A 36 -3.90 -3.84 -1.45
N SER A 37 -3.40 -4.92 -2.06
CA SER A 37 -4.15 -6.17 -2.07
C SER A 37 -4.32 -6.60 -0.62
N ARG A 38 -5.56 -6.84 -0.19
CA ARG A 38 -5.83 -7.32 1.17
C ARG A 38 -5.35 -8.75 1.41
N ASP A 39 -4.84 -9.40 0.37
CA ASP A 39 -4.24 -10.72 0.47
C ASP A 39 -2.91 -10.70 1.22
N ASP A 40 -2.21 -9.54 1.22
CA ASP A 40 -0.96 -9.33 1.93
C ASP A 40 -1.15 -8.79 3.36
N CYS A 41 -2.39 -8.61 3.81
CA CYS A 41 -2.68 -8.15 5.16
C CYS A 41 -2.59 -9.27 6.19
N ALA A 42 -2.05 -8.96 7.36
CA ALA A 42 -2.19 -9.82 8.55
C ALA A 42 -3.67 -9.83 9.00
N ARG A 43 -4.20 -11.00 9.35
CA ARG A 43 -5.62 -11.16 9.70
C ARG A 43 -5.79 -11.64 11.12
N VAL A 44 -6.96 -11.35 11.69
CA VAL A 44 -7.35 -11.95 12.97
C VAL A 44 -7.50 -13.46 12.80
N GLU A 45 -6.77 -14.21 13.61
CA GLU A 45 -6.90 -15.66 13.80
C GLU A 45 -7.10 -15.90 15.29
N ASP A 46 -8.18 -16.55 15.66
CA ASP A 46 -8.54 -16.83 17.06
C ASP A 46 -8.51 -15.58 17.99
N GLY A 47 -8.90 -14.42 17.44
CA GLY A 47 -8.91 -13.14 18.17
C GLY A 47 -7.56 -12.40 18.23
N VAL A 48 -6.53 -12.88 17.52
CA VAL A 48 -5.19 -12.31 17.52
C VAL A 48 -4.73 -11.97 16.10
N ILE A 49 -4.10 -10.82 15.92
CA ILE A 49 -3.32 -10.48 14.73
C ILE A 49 -1.84 -10.52 15.13
N THR A 50 -1.04 -11.33 14.46
CA THR A 50 0.42 -11.32 14.65
C THR A 50 1.08 -10.39 13.64
N ILE A 51 1.92 -9.47 14.11
CA ILE A 51 2.74 -8.59 13.29
C ILE A 51 4.14 -8.48 13.89
N THR A 52 5.16 -8.49 13.04
CA THR A 52 6.55 -8.41 13.48
C THR A 52 7.22 -7.15 12.97
N ALA A 53 8.29 -6.71 13.63
CA ALA A 53 9.20 -5.67 13.16
C ALA A 53 10.57 -6.26 12.88
N ASP A 54 11.08 -6.04 11.67
CA ASP A 54 12.42 -6.43 11.22
C ASP A 54 12.88 -5.49 10.11
N ASP A 55 14.14 -5.13 10.09
CA ASP A 55 14.76 -4.22 9.09
C ASP A 55 13.97 -2.90 8.90
N LEU A 56 13.51 -2.30 10.01
CA LEU A 56 12.70 -1.07 10.04
C LEU A 56 11.38 -1.17 9.24
N ALA A 57 10.80 -2.35 9.18
CA ALA A 57 9.54 -2.61 8.50
C ALA A 57 8.63 -3.52 9.33
N PHE A 58 7.31 -3.34 9.19
CA PHE A 58 6.35 -4.33 9.65
C PHE A 58 6.24 -5.49 8.66
N SER A 59 5.98 -6.70 9.17
CA SER A 59 5.81 -7.91 8.35
C SER A 59 4.65 -7.86 7.36
N ALA A 60 3.70 -6.96 7.57
CA ALA A 60 2.56 -6.75 6.68
C ALA A 60 2.26 -5.26 6.52
N PRO A 61 1.89 -4.81 5.30
CA PRO A 61 1.54 -3.41 5.04
C PRO A 61 0.16 -3.03 5.59
N CYS A 62 -0.62 -4.02 6.00
CA CYS A 62 -1.98 -3.85 6.48
C CYS A 62 -2.41 -4.98 7.42
N MET A 63 -3.45 -4.70 8.19
CA MET A 63 -4.16 -5.64 9.05
C MET A 63 -5.64 -5.69 8.69
N VAL A 64 -6.32 -6.81 8.99
CA VAL A 64 -7.78 -6.95 8.81
C VAL A 64 -8.38 -7.52 10.09
N ALA A 65 -9.41 -6.84 10.60
CA ALA A 65 -10.20 -7.25 11.76
C ALA A 65 -11.71 -7.23 11.46
N THR A 66 -12.52 -7.80 12.34
CA THR A 66 -13.98 -7.81 12.25
C THR A 66 -14.58 -6.66 13.05
N ALA A 67 -15.55 -5.97 12.46
CA ALA A 67 -16.27 -4.88 13.13
C ALA A 67 -17.06 -5.37 14.35
N GLY A 68 -17.00 -4.60 15.43
CA GLY A 68 -17.71 -4.91 16.67
C GLY A 68 -17.06 -6.01 17.52
N GLU A 69 -15.91 -6.53 17.14
CA GLU A 69 -15.15 -7.53 17.89
C GLU A 69 -13.84 -6.92 18.41
N ALA A 70 -13.56 -7.12 19.70
CA ALA A 70 -12.26 -6.79 20.28
C ALA A 70 -11.23 -7.84 19.88
N PHE A 71 -9.98 -7.44 19.68
CA PHE A 71 -8.90 -8.32 19.29
C PHE A 71 -7.57 -7.93 19.95
N THR A 72 -6.58 -8.78 19.82
CA THR A 72 -5.22 -8.52 20.30
C THR A 72 -4.27 -8.37 19.11
N ILE A 73 -3.37 -7.40 19.16
CA ILE A 73 -2.21 -7.37 18.29
C ILE A 73 -1.04 -7.99 19.07
N HIS A 74 -0.62 -9.19 18.66
CA HIS A 74 0.60 -9.82 19.11
C HIS A 74 1.76 -9.25 18.30
N PHE A 75 2.61 -8.48 18.96
CA PHE A 75 3.73 -7.79 18.33
C PHE A 75 5.05 -8.40 18.75
N GLU A 76 5.87 -8.80 17.77
CA GLU A 76 7.20 -9.35 17.96
C GLU A 76 8.26 -8.40 17.38
N ASN A 77 9.26 -8.04 18.16
CA ASN A 77 10.39 -7.25 17.68
C ASN A 77 11.60 -8.16 17.44
N LEU A 78 11.91 -8.40 16.18
CA LEU A 78 12.97 -9.30 15.73
C LEU A 78 14.34 -8.62 15.60
N GLU A 79 14.41 -7.29 15.74
CA GLU A 79 15.64 -6.52 15.62
C GLU A 79 16.01 -5.78 16.92
N ALA A 80 17.26 -5.32 17.02
CA ALA A 80 17.78 -4.70 18.25
C ALA A 80 17.24 -3.28 18.52
N GLN A 81 16.55 -2.67 17.55
CA GLN A 81 15.98 -1.34 17.68
C GLN A 81 14.68 -1.37 18.50
N VAL A 82 14.30 -0.22 19.03
CA VAL A 82 13.05 -0.07 19.78
C VAL A 82 11.88 0.14 18.83
N HIS A 83 10.83 -0.63 19.01
CA HIS A 83 9.60 -0.54 18.21
C HIS A 83 8.34 -0.65 19.04
N ASN A 84 7.22 -0.25 18.47
CA ASN A 84 5.88 -0.51 18.97
C ASN A 84 4.86 -0.48 17.82
N VAL A 85 3.60 -0.76 18.13
CA VAL A 85 2.46 -0.50 17.26
C VAL A 85 1.51 0.45 17.99
N SER A 86 1.12 1.53 17.37
CA SER A 86 0.07 2.43 17.85
C SER A 86 -1.00 2.61 16.77
N LEU A 87 -2.26 2.73 17.19
CA LEU A 87 -3.43 2.76 16.32
C LEU A 87 -4.17 4.08 16.45
N TYR A 88 -4.58 4.65 15.32
CA TYR A 88 -5.25 5.94 15.19
C TYR A 88 -6.45 5.87 14.26
N THR A 89 -7.37 6.81 14.38
CA THR A 89 -8.50 6.90 13.46
C THR A 89 -8.07 7.15 12.01
N ASP A 90 -6.96 7.86 11.81
CA ASP A 90 -6.42 8.19 10.49
C ASP A 90 -4.94 8.62 10.58
N SER A 91 -4.32 8.84 9.44
CA SER A 91 -2.89 9.21 9.33
C SER A 91 -2.55 10.60 9.86
N SER A 92 -3.53 11.44 10.19
CA SER A 92 -3.27 12.72 10.88
C SER A 92 -2.88 12.53 12.34
N LYS A 93 -3.16 11.32 12.90
CA LYS A 93 -2.91 10.94 14.31
C LYS A 93 -3.60 11.87 15.32
N GLY A 94 -4.65 12.54 14.89
CA GLY A 94 -5.41 13.46 15.75
C GLY A 94 -6.18 12.76 16.85
N ASN A 95 -6.55 11.49 16.65
CA ASN A 95 -7.26 10.68 17.63
C ASN A 95 -6.60 9.29 17.75
N GLU A 96 -5.96 9.07 18.88
CA GLU A 96 -5.30 7.82 19.22
C GLU A 96 -6.32 6.84 19.83
N LEU A 97 -6.37 5.64 19.28
CA LEU A 97 -7.24 4.56 19.72
C LEU A 97 -6.53 3.59 20.64
N MET A 98 -5.25 3.31 20.37
CA MET A 98 -4.41 2.46 21.20
C MET A 98 -2.96 2.90 21.06
N ARG A 99 -2.27 3.06 22.17
CA ARG A 99 -0.85 3.33 22.25
C ARG A 99 -0.13 2.09 22.75
N GLY A 100 0.59 1.41 21.85
CA GLY A 100 1.43 0.30 22.27
C GLY A 100 2.66 0.78 23.06
N GLU A 101 3.01 0.06 24.10
CA GLU A 101 4.29 0.28 24.76
C GLU A 101 5.45 -0.11 23.85
N THR A 102 6.56 0.59 23.98
CA THR A 102 7.76 0.30 23.20
C THR A 102 8.53 -0.87 23.80
N ILE A 103 8.97 -1.80 22.93
CA ILE A 103 9.84 -2.91 23.29
C ILE A 103 11.14 -2.88 22.51
N THR A 104 12.21 -3.34 23.12
CA THR A 104 13.53 -3.45 22.49
C THR A 104 13.85 -4.93 22.31
N GLY A 105 14.08 -5.32 21.07
CA GLY A 105 14.46 -6.69 20.70
C GLY A 105 15.97 -6.94 20.76
N PRO A 106 16.46 -7.99 20.08
CA PRO A 106 15.67 -8.99 19.38
C PRO A 106 14.89 -9.94 20.29
N ASP A 107 13.90 -10.62 19.71
CA ASP A 107 13.08 -11.65 20.38
C ASP A 107 12.24 -11.13 21.58
N ALA A 108 11.91 -9.83 21.58
CA ALA A 108 10.95 -9.25 22.51
C ALA A 108 9.55 -9.27 21.91
N GLU A 109 8.56 -9.60 22.72
CA GLU A 109 7.16 -9.69 22.32
C GLU A 109 6.23 -9.00 23.32
N VAL A 110 5.08 -8.52 22.85
CA VAL A 110 4.06 -7.88 23.68
C VAL A 110 2.69 -8.00 23.02
N ASP A 111 1.67 -8.13 23.84
CA ASP A 111 0.27 -8.14 23.41
C ASP A 111 -0.38 -6.77 23.65
N TYR A 112 -0.97 -6.20 22.62
CA TYR A 112 -1.76 -4.98 22.73
C TYR A 112 -3.24 -5.30 22.55
N ALA A 113 -4.04 -5.07 23.58
CA ALA A 113 -5.48 -5.20 23.49
C ALA A 113 -6.08 -4.02 22.68
N VAL A 114 -6.92 -4.33 21.71
CA VAL A 114 -7.68 -3.36 20.92
C VAL A 114 -9.16 -3.56 21.17
N GLU A 115 -9.82 -2.49 21.62
CA GLU A 115 -11.27 -2.49 21.81
C GLU A 115 -11.99 -2.67 20.47
N ALA A 116 -13.24 -3.14 20.52
CA ALA A 116 -14.08 -3.28 19.33
C ALA A 116 -14.20 -1.96 18.55
N LEU A 117 -13.93 -2.02 17.26
CA LEU A 117 -14.00 -0.87 16.34
C LEU A 117 -15.19 -1.00 15.39
N GLU A 118 -15.71 0.13 14.93
CA GLU A 118 -16.69 0.17 13.85
C GLU A 118 -16.03 -0.19 12.52
N ALA A 119 -16.83 -0.62 11.53
CA ALA A 119 -16.32 -0.88 10.19
C ALA A 119 -15.71 0.38 9.57
N GLY A 120 -14.49 0.26 9.01
CA GLY A 120 -13.76 1.40 8.45
C GLY A 120 -12.30 1.12 8.21
N GLU A 121 -11.58 2.17 7.85
CA GLU A 121 -10.13 2.16 7.66
C GLU A 121 -9.48 2.99 8.77
N TYR A 122 -8.46 2.42 9.38
CA TYR A 122 -7.70 3.01 10.48
C TYR A 122 -6.22 3.01 10.11
N TYR A 123 -5.45 3.83 10.80
CA TYR A 123 -4.01 3.97 10.59
C TYR A 123 -3.23 3.39 11.75
N PHE A 124 -2.15 2.67 11.47
CA PHE A 124 -1.20 2.27 12.50
C PHE A 124 0.23 2.63 12.12
N ASP A 125 1.06 2.87 13.11
CA ASP A 125 2.49 3.10 12.92
C ASP A 125 3.35 2.67 14.12
N CYS A 126 4.67 2.74 13.91
CA CYS A 126 5.64 2.77 14.98
C CYS A 126 5.91 4.23 15.36
N MET A 127 5.67 4.60 16.62
CA MET A 127 5.86 5.99 17.08
C MET A 127 7.30 6.46 16.96
N VAL A 128 8.26 5.55 17.05
CA VAL A 128 9.70 5.84 17.03
C VAL A 128 10.23 5.91 15.59
N HIS A 129 9.61 5.16 14.68
CA HIS A 129 9.99 5.09 13.27
C HIS A 129 8.78 5.36 12.37
N PRO A 130 8.43 6.62 12.11
CA PRO A 130 7.20 7.01 11.40
C PRO A 130 7.07 6.48 9.96
N ALA A 131 8.16 6.00 9.36
CA ALA A 131 8.13 5.33 8.06
C ALA A 131 7.53 3.93 8.14
N MET A 132 7.54 3.30 9.34
CA MET A 132 6.88 2.01 9.59
C MET A 132 5.41 2.28 9.88
N SER A 133 4.56 2.09 8.89
CA SER A 133 3.13 2.38 9.00
C SER A 133 2.30 1.50 8.08
N GLY A 134 1.01 1.42 8.35
CA GLY A 134 0.07 0.67 7.52
C GLY A 134 -1.38 1.03 7.80
N THR A 135 -2.28 0.26 7.18
CA THR A 135 -3.73 0.43 7.32
C THR A 135 -4.35 -0.78 8.02
N LEU A 136 -5.19 -0.54 9.02
CA LEU A 136 -6.07 -1.54 9.57
C LEU A 136 -7.44 -1.40 8.90
N PHE A 137 -7.88 -2.44 8.20
CA PHE A 137 -9.21 -2.57 7.65
C PHE A 137 -10.10 -3.30 8.67
N VAL A 138 -11.19 -2.67 9.08
CA VAL A 138 -12.21 -3.28 9.95
C VAL A 138 -13.43 -3.56 9.09
N GLU A 139 -13.72 -4.82 8.86
CA GLU A 139 -14.76 -5.31 7.95
C GLU A 139 -16.00 -5.81 8.71
N ALA A 140 -17.20 -5.60 8.10
CA ALA A 140 -18.46 -6.05 8.67
C ALA A 140 -18.65 -7.58 8.55
#